data_4424f16e76b8769d0b0f8b781dd86a29
#
_entry.id   4424f16e76b8769d0b0f8b781dd86a29
#
_cell.length_a   1.000
_cell.length_b   1.000
_cell.length_c   1.000
_cell.angle_alpha   90.00
_cell.angle_beta   90.00
_cell.angle_gamma   90.00
#
_symmetry.space_group_name_H-M   'P 1'
#
loop_
_entity.id
_entity.type
_entity.pdbx_description
1 polymer ?
#
loop_
_entity_poly.entity_id
_entity_poly.type
_entity_poly.pdbx_seq_one_letter_code
_entity_poly.pdbx_strand_id
1 'polypeptide(L)'
;MSIYEEFGARSIYNLAGTSTRVGGPVLSEEVANAMVEASQHSVDMTELQASASDYISKITGSEAAYVTAGASAGLTMAAAAILAGLDPSKMEELPTVKSQKNQFIISREHRSGYDHAFRLAGAETIDVGMNEILSGAGVRRTEPWEYEAAINERTAGIIYVATENSEPSIESIVEIAKKHELPVVVDAAAQLPPRDNLRYFIEKGVDLVAYSGGKAIKGPQSSGILCGKKKYISSVALQSLDMDEFFEIWNPPSNLIDKSKITAIPRHGIGRGFKVAKEEIAGLLVALRVFIEKDIESEMKQAKKLLEIINKDIQSLNSDKISTLIKSPSNKEQYPTLNIHSENINLFELSNQLKTNDGLFLNETGLNQKFLTVHPMNLSNENINKISSVLKASIKEFIKNGN
;
A
#
# COMPACT_ATOMS: atom_id res chain seq x y z
N MET A 1 -18.14 24.18 -10.15
CA MET A 1 -17.34 24.33 -8.90
C MET A 1 -17.29 22.97 -8.25
N SER A 2 -16.12 22.44 -7.95
CA SER A 2 -15.99 21.18 -7.21
C SER A 2 -16.23 21.41 -5.73
N ILE A 3 -16.51 20.33 -4.96
CA ILE A 3 -16.63 20.41 -3.51
C ILE A 3 -15.35 20.98 -2.85
N TYR A 4 -14.20 20.71 -3.45
CA TYR A 4 -12.92 21.24 -2.94
C TYR A 4 -12.84 22.77 -3.08
N GLU A 5 -13.30 23.31 -4.21
CA GLU A 5 -13.31 24.76 -4.45
C GLU A 5 -14.27 25.51 -3.53
N GLU A 6 -15.37 24.85 -3.14
CA GLU A 6 -16.30 25.37 -2.13
C GLU A 6 -15.61 25.65 -0.80
N PHE A 7 -14.64 24.78 -0.42
CA PHE A 7 -13.85 24.90 0.82
C PHE A 7 -12.46 25.53 0.63
N GLY A 8 -12.20 26.17 -0.53
CA GLY A 8 -10.97 26.90 -0.79
C GLY A 8 -9.78 26.06 -1.27
N ALA A 9 -9.98 24.77 -1.56
CA ALA A 9 -8.97 23.92 -2.16
C ALA A 9 -9.26 23.74 -3.67
N ARG A 10 -8.22 23.79 -4.50
CA ARG A 10 -8.42 23.62 -5.95
C ARG A 10 -8.39 22.15 -6.36
N SER A 11 -9.18 21.81 -7.36
CA SER A 11 -9.07 20.53 -8.07
C SER A 11 -7.78 20.47 -8.90
N ILE A 12 -7.17 19.29 -8.98
CA ILE A 12 -5.91 19.05 -9.69
C ILE A 12 -6.02 17.82 -10.60
N TYR A 13 -5.06 17.66 -11.51
CA TYR A 13 -4.85 16.44 -12.28
C TYR A 13 -3.71 15.63 -11.70
N ASN A 14 -4.01 14.44 -11.18
CA ASN A 14 -3.01 13.51 -10.66
C ASN A 14 -2.42 12.67 -11.79
N LEU A 15 -1.21 13.02 -12.23
CA LEU A 15 -0.37 12.27 -13.17
C LEU A 15 0.80 11.57 -12.45
N ALA A 16 0.78 11.56 -11.11
CA ALA A 16 1.79 10.89 -10.27
C ALA A 16 1.39 9.44 -9.87
N GLY A 17 0.25 8.95 -10.37
CA GLY A 17 -0.23 7.59 -10.09
C GLY A 17 -0.79 7.43 -8.69
N THR A 18 -0.23 6.50 -7.91
CA THR A 18 -0.74 6.11 -6.59
C THR A 18 -0.28 7.02 -5.44
N SER A 19 0.22 8.23 -5.74
CA SER A 19 0.78 9.14 -4.74
C SER A 19 -0.27 9.61 -3.74
N THR A 20 -0.05 9.32 -2.46
CA THR A 20 -0.92 9.75 -1.34
C THR A 20 -0.98 11.28 -1.23
N ARG A 21 0.10 11.99 -1.57
CA ARG A 21 0.19 13.46 -1.55
C ARG A 21 -0.91 14.15 -2.38
N VAL A 22 -1.41 13.46 -3.39
CA VAL A 22 -2.43 13.97 -4.32
C VAL A 22 -3.73 13.15 -4.27
N GLY A 23 -3.99 12.46 -3.17
CA GLY A 23 -5.22 11.71 -2.93
C GLY A 23 -5.27 10.33 -3.59
N GLY A 24 -4.19 9.86 -4.22
CA GLY A 24 -4.14 8.56 -4.89
C GLY A 24 -4.97 8.46 -6.18
N PRO A 25 -5.35 7.24 -6.59
CA PRO A 25 -6.19 7.02 -7.75
C PRO A 25 -7.60 7.62 -7.58
N VAL A 26 -8.18 8.10 -8.69
CA VAL A 26 -9.60 8.45 -8.73
C VAL A 26 -10.43 7.16 -8.66
N LEU A 27 -11.44 7.15 -7.79
CA LEU A 27 -12.36 6.02 -7.64
C LEU A 27 -13.23 5.87 -8.90
N SER A 28 -13.55 4.62 -9.24
CA SER A 28 -14.60 4.38 -10.25
C SER A 28 -15.98 4.76 -9.70
N GLU A 29 -16.92 5.03 -10.60
CA GLU A 29 -18.30 5.33 -10.22
C GLU A 29 -18.92 4.21 -9.38
N GLU A 30 -18.63 2.95 -9.70
CA GLU A 30 -19.12 1.79 -8.96
C GLU A 30 -18.62 1.79 -7.50
N VAL A 31 -17.34 2.12 -7.27
CA VAL A 31 -16.76 2.21 -5.92
C VAL A 31 -17.34 3.41 -5.18
N ALA A 32 -17.46 4.56 -5.82
CA ALA A 32 -18.01 5.75 -5.20
C ALA A 32 -19.48 5.55 -4.80
N ASN A 33 -20.30 4.94 -5.66
CA ASN A 33 -21.70 4.62 -5.36
C ASN A 33 -21.84 3.64 -4.19
N ALA A 34 -20.99 2.63 -4.09
CA ALA A 34 -20.98 1.72 -2.95
C ALA A 34 -20.68 2.44 -1.64
N MET A 35 -19.76 3.41 -1.64
CA MET A 35 -19.48 4.23 -0.46
C MET A 35 -20.68 5.12 -0.08
N VAL A 36 -21.33 5.72 -1.05
CA VAL A 36 -22.56 6.53 -0.83
C VAL A 36 -23.66 5.65 -0.23
N GLU A 37 -23.93 4.48 -0.80
CA GLU A 37 -24.93 3.53 -0.29
C GLU A 37 -24.61 3.10 1.15
N ALA A 38 -23.37 2.70 1.41
CA ALA A 38 -22.93 2.31 2.75
C ALA A 38 -23.09 3.44 3.77
N SER A 39 -22.89 4.70 3.37
CA SER A 39 -23.03 5.85 4.27
C SER A 39 -24.47 6.04 4.78
N GLN A 40 -25.46 5.59 4.01
CA GLN A 40 -26.89 5.77 4.30
C GLN A 40 -27.49 4.66 5.17
N HIS A 41 -26.74 3.58 5.47
CA HIS A 41 -27.20 2.44 6.23
C HIS A 41 -26.26 2.13 7.40
N SER A 42 -26.85 1.71 8.53
CA SER A 42 -26.06 1.18 9.66
C SER A 42 -25.82 -0.31 9.47
N VAL A 43 -24.72 -0.81 10.02
CA VAL A 43 -24.33 -2.22 9.97
C VAL A 43 -23.56 -2.57 11.24
N ASP A 44 -23.67 -3.80 11.70
CA ASP A 44 -22.76 -4.32 12.73
C ASP A 44 -21.34 -4.40 12.14
N MET A 45 -20.40 -3.69 12.76
CA MET A 45 -19.03 -3.59 12.25
C MET A 45 -18.28 -4.91 12.35
N THR A 46 -18.60 -5.73 13.35
CA THR A 46 -17.96 -7.05 13.52
C THR A 46 -18.46 -8.03 12.44
N GLU A 47 -19.76 -8.00 12.12
CA GLU A 47 -20.33 -8.78 11.02
C GLU A 47 -19.80 -8.33 9.67
N LEU A 48 -19.67 -7.02 9.45
CA LEU A 48 -19.11 -6.47 8.21
C LEU A 48 -17.66 -6.90 8.02
N GLN A 49 -16.83 -6.80 9.05
CA GLN A 49 -15.43 -7.25 9.00
C GLN A 49 -15.32 -8.77 8.82
N ALA A 50 -16.19 -9.56 9.44
CA ALA A 50 -16.21 -11.01 9.25
C ALA A 50 -16.58 -11.40 7.81
N SER A 51 -17.58 -10.72 7.24
CA SER A 51 -17.97 -10.91 5.83
C SER A 51 -16.86 -10.46 4.86
N ALA A 52 -16.20 -9.35 5.16
CA ALA A 52 -15.03 -8.88 4.43
C ALA A 52 -13.86 -9.88 4.51
N SER A 53 -13.63 -10.47 5.71
CA SER A 53 -12.64 -11.52 5.93
C SER A 53 -12.89 -12.71 5.02
N ASP A 54 -14.11 -13.22 4.97
CA ASP A 54 -14.45 -14.38 4.12
C ASP A 54 -14.27 -14.08 2.63
N TYR A 55 -14.69 -12.88 2.21
CA TYR A 55 -14.54 -12.47 0.82
C TYR A 55 -13.06 -12.35 0.40
N ILE A 56 -12.25 -11.65 1.22
CA ILE A 56 -10.82 -11.45 0.94
C ILE A 56 -10.06 -12.77 1.02
N SER A 57 -10.38 -13.63 1.99
CA SER A 57 -9.72 -14.94 2.15
C SER A 57 -9.93 -15.87 0.97
N LYS A 58 -11.12 -15.87 0.34
CA LYS A 58 -11.36 -16.62 -0.91
C LYS A 58 -10.45 -16.17 -2.05
N ILE A 59 -10.15 -14.88 -2.10
CA ILE A 59 -9.30 -14.27 -3.12
C ILE A 59 -7.81 -14.55 -2.85
N THR A 60 -7.38 -14.35 -1.60
CA THR A 60 -5.97 -14.41 -1.21
C THR A 60 -5.49 -15.81 -0.84
N GLY A 61 -6.42 -16.74 -0.57
CA GLY A 61 -6.09 -18.07 -0.04
C GLY A 61 -5.68 -18.06 1.44
N SER A 62 -5.87 -16.95 2.15
CA SER A 62 -5.55 -16.82 3.58
C SER A 62 -6.61 -17.49 4.47
N GLU A 63 -6.26 -17.78 5.73
CA GLU A 63 -7.21 -18.32 6.72
C GLU A 63 -8.23 -17.26 7.16
N ALA A 64 -7.82 -15.99 7.22
CA ALA A 64 -8.67 -14.85 7.58
C ALA A 64 -8.06 -13.55 7.05
N ALA A 65 -8.85 -12.48 7.05
CA ALA A 65 -8.42 -11.14 6.67
C ALA A 65 -9.12 -10.07 7.53
N TYR A 66 -8.59 -8.86 7.50
CA TYR A 66 -9.17 -7.68 8.14
C TYR A 66 -8.95 -6.46 7.26
N VAL A 67 -10.00 -5.66 7.07
CA VAL A 67 -9.86 -4.36 6.40
C VAL A 67 -9.33 -3.35 7.39
N THR A 68 -8.23 -2.70 7.02
CA THR A 68 -7.50 -1.75 7.88
C THR A 68 -7.54 -0.34 7.32
N ALA A 69 -7.24 0.65 8.16
CA ALA A 69 -7.08 2.05 7.75
C ALA A 69 -5.74 2.26 7.01
N GLY A 70 -5.58 1.55 5.88
CA GLY A 70 -4.36 1.52 5.06
C GLY A 70 -3.38 0.42 5.47
N ALA A 71 -2.43 0.13 4.57
CA ALA A 71 -1.42 -0.91 4.80
C ALA A 71 -0.54 -0.61 6.04
N SER A 72 -0.19 0.64 6.29
CA SER A 72 0.61 1.01 7.47
C SER A 72 -0.10 0.68 8.78
N ALA A 73 -1.41 0.96 8.89
CA ALA A 73 -2.21 0.52 10.02
C ALA A 73 -2.24 -1.02 10.12
N GLY A 74 -2.36 -1.71 8.96
CA GLY A 74 -2.28 -3.17 8.90
C GLY A 74 -0.98 -3.72 9.45
N LEU A 75 0.17 -3.11 9.12
CA LEU A 75 1.48 -3.50 9.64
C LEU A 75 1.60 -3.25 11.16
N THR A 76 1.08 -2.13 11.65
CA THR A 76 1.01 -1.86 13.11
C THR A 76 0.18 -2.92 13.82
N MET A 77 -0.99 -3.26 13.26
CA MET A 77 -1.87 -4.27 13.83
C MET A 77 -1.28 -5.68 13.74
N ALA A 78 -0.52 -6.00 12.67
CA ALA A 78 0.21 -7.25 12.55
C ALA A 78 1.24 -7.42 13.67
N ALA A 79 2.05 -6.38 13.92
CA ALA A 79 3.00 -6.38 15.02
C ALA A 79 2.28 -6.51 16.38
N ALA A 80 1.24 -5.73 16.60
CA ALA A 80 0.44 -5.79 17.83
C ALA A 80 -0.16 -7.18 18.08
N ALA A 81 -0.67 -7.82 17.01
CA ALA A 81 -1.23 -9.18 17.11
C ALA A 81 -0.17 -10.24 17.44
N ILE A 82 1.05 -10.10 16.94
CA ILE A 82 2.17 -10.99 17.27
C ILE A 82 2.62 -10.80 18.72
N LEU A 83 2.69 -9.55 19.19
CA LEU A 83 3.15 -9.20 20.52
C LEU A 83 2.14 -9.57 21.62
N ALA A 84 0.86 -9.33 21.38
CA ALA A 84 -0.18 -9.55 22.40
C ALA A 84 -0.92 -10.89 22.28
N GLY A 85 -0.96 -11.50 21.09
CA GLY A 85 -1.80 -12.68 20.85
C GLY A 85 -3.27 -12.40 21.14
N LEU A 86 -3.94 -13.26 21.89
CA LEU A 86 -5.33 -13.11 22.34
C LEU A 86 -5.43 -12.73 23.83
N ASP A 87 -4.36 -12.22 24.44
CA ASP A 87 -4.30 -11.82 25.83
C ASP A 87 -4.71 -10.35 26.02
N PRO A 88 -5.88 -10.06 26.63
CA PRO A 88 -6.37 -8.70 26.80
C PRO A 88 -5.43 -7.82 27.62
N SER A 89 -4.73 -8.39 28.60
CA SER A 89 -3.78 -7.63 29.43
C SER A 89 -2.60 -7.11 28.59
N LYS A 90 -2.06 -7.96 27.71
CA LYS A 90 -0.99 -7.54 26.79
C LYS A 90 -1.47 -6.53 25.76
N MET A 91 -2.71 -6.66 25.28
CA MET A 91 -3.31 -5.71 24.34
C MET A 91 -3.41 -4.30 24.96
N GLU A 92 -3.81 -4.20 26.24
CA GLU A 92 -3.91 -2.93 26.94
C GLU A 92 -2.54 -2.31 27.29
N GLU A 93 -1.49 -3.13 27.41
CA GLU A 93 -0.13 -2.65 27.69
C GLU A 93 0.56 -2.03 26.47
N LEU A 94 0.19 -2.44 25.26
CA LEU A 94 0.80 -1.89 24.04
C LEU A 94 0.67 -0.36 23.98
N PRO A 95 1.69 0.35 23.49
CA PRO A 95 2.96 -0.12 22.89
C PRO A 95 4.06 -0.45 23.90
N THR A 96 3.82 -0.37 25.20
CA THR A 96 4.81 -0.70 26.22
C THR A 96 4.86 -2.21 26.42
N VAL A 97 5.81 -2.86 25.74
CA VAL A 97 5.98 -4.32 25.82
C VAL A 97 6.76 -4.69 27.07
N LYS A 98 6.11 -5.30 28.05
CA LYS A 98 6.77 -5.86 29.25
C LYS A 98 7.28 -7.27 29.01
N SER A 99 6.79 -7.99 27.98
CA SER A 99 7.32 -9.29 27.58
C SER A 99 8.72 -9.12 26.99
N GLN A 100 9.54 -10.14 27.12
CA GLN A 100 10.90 -10.10 26.58
C GLN A 100 10.94 -10.23 25.04
N LYS A 101 9.89 -10.77 24.40
CA LYS A 101 9.83 -10.97 22.95
C LYS A 101 9.18 -9.78 22.25
N ASN A 102 10.00 -8.86 21.74
CA ASN A 102 9.53 -7.72 20.97
C ASN A 102 10.45 -7.34 19.78
N GLN A 103 11.46 -8.18 19.50
CA GLN A 103 12.39 -7.91 18.41
C GLN A 103 11.89 -8.50 17.10
N PHE A 104 11.91 -7.68 16.05
CA PHE A 104 11.61 -8.10 14.69
C PHE A 104 12.86 -7.93 13.82
N ILE A 105 13.28 -9.02 13.17
CA ILE A 105 14.45 -9.01 12.30
C ILE A 105 14.03 -8.48 10.92
N ILE A 106 14.82 -7.56 10.36
CA ILE A 106 14.59 -6.95 9.05
C ILE A 106 15.92 -6.75 8.31
N SER A 107 15.95 -7.00 6.99
CA SER A 107 17.10 -6.60 6.17
C SER A 107 17.24 -5.09 6.11
N ARG A 108 18.47 -4.59 6.14
CA ARG A 108 18.78 -3.17 5.91
C ARG A 108 18.31 -2.68 4.55
N GLU A 109 18.29 -3.55 3.55
CA GLU A 109 17.75 -3.23 2.24
C GLU A 109 16.22 -3.02 2.23
N HIS A 110 15.53 -3.59 3.21
CA HIS A 110 14.10 -3.48 3.42
C HIS A 110 13.69 -2.30 4.32
N ARG A 111 14.66 -1.60 4.93
CA ARG A 111 14.38 -0.46 5.82
C ARG A 111 13.77 0.71 5.06
N SER A 112 12.72 1.26 5.63
CA SER A 112 12.00 2.40 5.07
C SER A 112 11.33 3.24 6.16
N GLY A 113 10.74 4.38 5.80
CA GLY A 113 9.95 5.17 6.73
C GLY A 113 8.73 4.42 7.29
N TYR A 114 8.28 3.37 6.64
CA TYR A 114 7.15 2.53 7.07
C TYR A 114 7.48 1.57 8.21
N ASP A 115 8.76 1.38 8.56
CA ASP A 115 9.17 0.65 9.77
C ASP A 115 8.57 1.25 11.04
N HIS A 116 8.19 2.53 10.97
CA HIS A 116 7.49 3.23 12.03
C HIS A 116 6.21 2.48 12.47
N ALA A 117 5.53 1.83 11.51
CA ALA A 117 4.32 1.06 11.80
C ALA A 117 4.55 -0.04 12.83
N PHE A 118 5.65 -0.79 12.73
CA PHE A 118 6.00 -1.83 13.70
C PHE A 118 6.37 -1.23 15.07
N ARG A 119 7.16 -0.15 15.06
CA ARG A 119 7.57 0.54 16.30
C ARG A 119 6.40 1.16 17.06
N LEU A 120 5.33 1.60 16.37
CA LEU A 120 4.10 2.08 17.01
C LEU A 120 3.44 1.02 17.89
N ALA A 121 3.58 -0.25 17.54
CA ALA A 121 3.07 -1.36 18.36
C ALA A 121 4.02 -1.76 19.51
N GLY A 122 5.21 -1.15 19.62
CA GLY A 122 6.21 -1.49 20.63
C GLY A 122 7.29 -2.47 20.15
N ALA A 123 7.36 -2.73 18.83
CA ALA A 123 8.42 -3.56 18.26
C ALA A 123 9.77 -2.84 18.22
N GLU A 124 10.83 -3.59 18.51
CA GLU A 124 12.22 -3.22 18.27
C GLU A 124 12.69 -3.87 16.96
N THR A 125 13.26 -3.10 16.03
CA THR A 125 13.80 -3.67 14.78
C THR A 125 15.26 -4.02 14.91
N ILE A 126 15.63 -5.25 14.53
CA ILE A 126 17.00 -5.75 14.47
C ILE A 126 17.42 -5.84 13.02
N ASP A 127 18.40 -5.02 12.66
CA ASP A 127 18.88 -4.93 11.28
C ASP A 127 19.88 -6.04 10.96
N VAL A 128 19.69 -6.71 9.83
CA VAL A 128 20.64 -7.66 9.26
C VAL A 128 21.11 -7.19 7.87
N GLY A 129 22.25 -7.70 7.44
CA GLY A 129 22.88 -7.29 6.20
C GLY A 129 23.75 -6.05 6.34
N MET A 130 24.57 -5.82 5.31
CA MET A 130 25.49 -4.69 5.22
C MET A 130 25.17 -3.82 4.02
N ASN A 131 25.45 -2.52 4.12
CA ASN A 131 25.34 -1.59 3.00
C ASN A 131 26.72 -1.37 2.38
N GLU A 132 27.16 -2.30 1.52
CA GLU A 132 28.45 -2.24 0.86
C GLU A 132 28.43 -1.44 -0.47
N ILE A 133 27.28 -0.95 -0.90
CA ILE A 133 27.12 -0.23 -2.16
C ILE A 133 28.08 0.97 -2.27
N LEU A 134 28.33 1.65 -1.15
CA LEU A 134 29.22 2.81 -1.10
C LEU A 134 30.71 2.46 -1.19
N SER A 135 31.11 1.24 -0.82
CA SER A 135 32.53 0.84 -0.86
C SER A 135 33.01 0.40 -2.24
N GLY A 136 32.09 0.12 -3.16
CA GLY A 136 32.42 -0.37 -4.49
C GLY A 136 33.08 -1.77 -4.53
N ALA A 137 33.14 -2.45 -3.40
CA ALA A 137 33.83 -3.73 -3.23
C ALA A 137 32.85 -4.89 -3.35
N GLY A 138 32.34 -5.18 -4.55
CA GLY A 138 31.49 -6.32 -4.87
C GLY A 138 30.29 -6.44 -3.92
N VAL A 139 29.14 -6.07 -4.39
CA VAL A 139 27.94 -5.96 -3.55
C VAL A 139 27.44 -7.36 -3.17
N ARG A 140 27.65 -7.75 -1.92
CA ARG A 140 26.88 -8.84 -1.30
C ARG A 140 25.60 -8.26 -0.74
N ARG A 141 24.49 -8.84 -1.14
CA ARG A 141 23.19 -8.52 -0.58
C ARG A 141 22.99 -9.29 0.72
N THR A 142 21.94 -8.95 1.48
CA THR A 142 21.60 -9.68 2.71
C THR A 142 21.39 -11.17 2.40
N GLU A 143 22.04 -12.04 3.16
CA GLU A 143 21.98 -13.50 2.98
C GLU A 143 21.08 -14.16 4.04
N PRO A 144 20.49 -15.34 3.74
CA PRO A 144 19.59 -16.03 4.67
C PRO A 144 20.21 -16.31 6.04
N TRP A 145 21.50 -16.69 6.10
CA TRP A 145 22.19 -16.99 7.34
C TRP A 145 22.30 -15.80 8.30
N GLU A 146 22.28 -14.56 7.79
CA GLU A 146 22.32 -13.35 8.61
C GLU A 146 21.03 -13.17 9.41
N TYR A 147 19.87 -13.53 8.84
CA TYR A 147 18.61 -13.59 9.56
C TYR A 147 18.66 -14.66 10.66
N GLU A 148 19.15 -15.86 10.32
CA GLU A 148 19.24 -16.96 11.29
C GLU A 148 20.18 -16.63 12.45
N ALA A 149 21.33 -16.00 12.16
CA ALA A 149 22.31 -15.60 13.18
C ALA A 149 21.79 -14.49 14.12
N ALA A 150 20.83 -13.68 13.69
CA ALA A 150 20.23 -12.61 14.49
C ALA A 150 19.10 -13.10 15.43
N ILE A 151 18.63 -14.34 15.24
CA ILE A 151 17.57 -14.92 16.08
C ILE A 151 18.07 -15.13 17.50
N ASN A 152 17.29 -14.66 18.46
CA ASN A 152 17.58 -14.80 19.88
C ASN A 152 16.27 -14.96 20.69
N GLU A 153 16.35 -15.08 22.00
CA GLU A 153 15.20 -15.29 22.90
C GLU A 153 14.17 -14.15 22.88
N ARG A 154 14.59 -12.92 22.46
CA ARG A 154 13.71 -11.75 22.33
C ARG A 154 13.05 -11.64 20.95
N THR A 155 13.41 -12.51 20.01
CA THR A 155 12.84 -12.45 18.65
C THR A 155 11.36 -12.81 18.65
N ALA A 156 10.53 -11.90 18.16
CA ALA A 156 9.08 -12.03 18.03
C ALA A 156 8.64 -12.40 16.61
N GLY A 157 9.42 -12.03 15.59
CA GLY A 157 9.07 -12.29 14.19
C GLY A 157 10.07 -11.72 13.20
N ILE A 158 9.76 -11.87 11.93
CA ILE A 158 10.56 -11.37 10.82
C ILE A 158 9.70 -10.43 9.96
N ILE A 159 10.26 -9.28 9.57
CA ILE A 159 9.67 -8.32 8.64
C ILE A 159 10.30 -8.51 7.27
N TYR A 160 9.47 -8.63 6.24
CA TYR A 160 9.88 -8.67 4.86
C TYR A 160 9.17 -7.59 4.06
N VAL A 161 9.91 -6.70 3.40
CA VAL A 161 9.33 -5.70 2.50
C VAL A 161 9.49 -6.22 1.07
N ALA A 162 8.36 -6.49 0.43
CA ALA A 162 8.35 -7.04 -0.90
C ALA A 162 8.59 -5.95 -1.96
N THR A 163 9.55 -6.20 -2.84
CA THR A 163 9.83 -5.44 -4.07
C THR A 163 10.17 -6.43 -5.18
N GLU A 164 10.27 -5.98 -6.43
CA GLU A 164 10.72 -6.84 -7.55
C GLU A 164 12.13 -7.41 -7.34
N ASN A 165 12.93 -6.77 -6.50
CA ASN A 165 14.34 -7.11 -6.29
C ASN A 165 14.65 -7.41 -4.82
N SER A 166 13.67 -7.79 -4.01
CA SER A 166 13.91 -8.10 -2.60
C SER A 166 14.74 -9.36 -2.43
N GLU A 167 15.78 -9.25 -1.62
CA GLU A 167 16.69 -10.35 -1.25
C GLU A 167 16.83 -10.43 0.29
N PRO A 168 17.03 -11.63 0.84
CA PRO A 168 16.94 -12.93 0.18
C PRO A 168 15.50 -13.26 -0.24
N SER A 169 15.29 -14.35 -1.00
CA SER A 169 13.94 -14.73 -1.46
C SER A 169 12.99 -14.97 -0.29
N ILE A 170 11.71 -14.72 -0.48
CA ILE A 170 10.71 -14.93 0.57
C ILE A 170 10.66 -16.40 1.02
N GLU A 171 10.91 -17.35 0.10
CA GLU A 171 10.97 -18.78 0.41
C GLU A 171 12.06 -19.10 1.43
N SER A 172 13.26 -18.53 1.25
CA SER A 172 14.38 -18.72 2.19
C SER A 172 14.07 -18.15 3.58
N ILE A 173 13.40 -17.00 3.62
CA ILE A 173 12.97 -16.36 4.89
C ILE A 173 11.92 -17.21 5.60
N VAL A 174 10.94 -17.72 4.85
CA VAL A 174 9.88 -18.57 5.42
C VAL A 174 10.46 -19.90 5.92
N GLU A 175 11.47 -20.47 5.25
CA GLU A 175 12.15 -21.67 5.71
C GLU A 175 12.83 -21.45 7.06
N ILE A 176 13.60 -20.37 7.21
CA ILE A 176 14.24 -19.99 8.48
C ILE A 176 13.17 -19.76 9.55
N ALA A 177 12.15 -18.99 9.26
CA ALA A 177 11.10 -18.67 10.19
C ALA A 177 10.38 -19.93 10.71
N LYS A 178 10.08 -20.88 9.83
CA LYS A 178 9.47 -22.18 10.21
C LYS A 178 10.37 -23.00 11.13
N LYS A 179 11.67 -23.04 10.87
CA LYS A 179 12.66 -23.76 11.70
C LYS A 179 12.69 -23.24 13.13
N HIS A 180 12.45 -21.93 13.32
CA HIS A 180 12.50 -21.26 14.61
C HIS A 180 11.11 -20.87 15.16
N GLU A 181 10.03 -21.35 14.55
CA GLU A 181 8.63 -21.08 14.95
C GLU A 181 8.30 -19.58 15.02
N LEU A 182 8.92 -18.77 14.15
CA LEU A 182 8.74 -17.32 14.09
C LEU A 182 7.72 -16.95 13.01
N PRO A 183 6.84 -15.96 13.24
CA PRO A 183 5.98 -15.44 12.20
C PRO A 183 6.74 -14.53 11.22
N VAL A 184 6.32 -14.56 9.96
CA VAL A 184 6.76 -13.63 8.91
C VAL A 184 5.64 -12.68 8.55
N VAL A 185 5.93 -11.37 8.61
CA VAL A 185 5.03 -10.30 8.17
C VAL A 185 5.58 -9.69 6.88
N VAL A 186 4.77 -9.69 5.83
CA VAL A 186 5.15 -9.09 4.54
C VAL A 186 4.45 -7.74 4.34
N ASP A 187 5.23 -6.70 4.12
CA ASP A 187 4.76 -5.45 3.53
C ASP A 187 4.71 -5.61 2.00
N ALA A 188 3.51 -5.82 1.47
CA ALA A 188 3.22 -5.91 0.04
C ALA A 188 2.38 -4.71 -0.45
N ALA A 189 2.44 -3.58 0.25
CA ALA A 189 1.60 -2.40 -0.02
C ALA A 189 1.70 -1.86 -1.46
N ALA A 190 2.80 -2.12 -2.17
CA ALA A 190 3.03 -1.68 -3.53
C ALA A 190 3.23 -2.84 -4.52
N GLN A 191 2.85 -4.07 -4.17
CA GLN A 191 3.13 -5.27 -4.96
C GLN A 191 1.99 -5.69 -5.89
N LEU A 192 0.98 -4.87 -6.03
CA LEU A 192 -0.09 -5.03 -7.02
C LEU A 192 0.03 -3.93 -8.09
N PRO A 193 -0.21 -4.27 -9.37
CA PRO A 193 -0.25 -5.61 -9.96
C PRO A 193 1.14 -6.28 -9.98
N PRO A 194 1.29 -7.59 -10.26
CA PRO A 194 0.32 -8.52 -10.81
C PRO A 194 -0.71 -9.01 -9.76
N ARG A 195 -1.89 -9.44 -10.25
CA ARG A 195 -2.97 -9.95 -9.39
C ARG A 195 -2.59 -11.21 -8.61
N ASP A 196 -1.73 -12.04 -9.18
CA ASP A 196 -1.24 -13.26 -8.55
C ASP A 196 -0.54 -12.99 -7.21
N ASN A 197 0.00 -11.80 -7.04
CA ASN A 197 0.61 -11.40 -5.77
C ASN A 197 -0.40 -11.34 -4.60
N LEU A 198 -1.72 -11.30 -4.86
CA LEU A 198 -2.73 -11.46 -3.80
C LEU A 198 -2.65 -12.82 -3.12
N ARG A 199 -2.16 -13.86 -3.82
CA ARG A 199 -2.05 -15.23 -3.29
C ARG A 199 -0.60 -15.63 -3.01
N TYR A 200 0.33 -15.09 -3.78
CA TYR A 200 1.72 -15.53 -3.83
C TYR A 200 2.37 -15.68 -2.45
N PHE A 201 2.31 -14.66 -1.62
CA PHE A 201 2.97 -14.68 -0.32
C PHE A 201 2.32 -15.69 0.65
N ILE A 202 0.99 -15.80 0.62
CA ILE A 202 0.26 -16.78 1.44
C ILE A 202 0.60 -18.21 1.01
N GLU A 203 0.65 -18.48 -0.29
CA GLU A 203 1.04 -19.79 -0.84
C GLU A 203 2.49 -20.16 -0.51
N LYS A 204 3.37 -19.18 -0.34
CA LYS A 204 4.74 -19.40 0.16
C LYS A 204 4.81 -19.68 1.65
N GLY A 205 3.71 -19.51 2.38
CA GLY A 205 3.61 -19.83 3.81
C GLY A 205 3.91 -18.66 4.74
N VAL A 206 3.79 -17.43 4.25
CA VAL A 206 3.85 -16.21 5.07
C VAL A 206 2.68 -16.18 6.06
N ASP A 207 2.91 -15.66 7.27
CA ASP A 207 1.89 -15.60 8.32
C ASP A 207 0.92 -14.42 8.16
N LEU A 208 1.42 -13.26 7.77
CA LEU A 208 0.63 -12.04 7.58
C LEU A 208 1.15 -11.24 6.38
N VAL A 209 0.23 -10.73 5.57
CA VAL A 209 0.53 -9.87 4.41
C VAL A 209 -0.32 -8.62 4.45
N ALA A 210 0.30 -7.45 4.27
CA ALA A 210 -0.39 -6.16 4.20
C ALA A 210 -0.39 -5.61 2.77
N TYR A 211 -1.58 -5.29 2.22
CA TYR A 211 -1.77 -4.63 0.93
C TYR A 211 -2.41 -3.25 1.11
N SER A 212 -2.10 -2.32 0.21
CA SER A 212 -2.78 -1.02 0.16
C SER A 212 -4.01 -1.08 -0.76
N GLY A 213 -5.18 -0.74 -0.22
CA GLY A 213 -6.41 -0.61 -1.00
C GLY A 213 -6.43 0.63 -1.90
N GLY A 214 -5.81 1.72 -1.45
CA GLY A 214 -5.77 3.01 -2.15
C GLY A 214 -4.67 3.13 -3.22
N LYS A 215 -4.11 2.02 -3.71
CA LYS A 215 -3.11 2.01 -4.78
C LYS A 215 -3.68 1.33 -6.03
N ALA A 216 -3.11 0.22 -6.48
CA ALA A 216 -3.51 -0.49 -7.71
C ALA A 216 -4.95 -1.03 -7.67
N ILE A 217 -5.45 -1.39 -6.50
CA ILE A 217 -6.84 -1.82 -6.29
C ILE A 217 -7.82 -0.68 -6.60
N LYS A 218 -7.38 0.59 -6.50
CA LYS A 218 -8.22 1.80 -6.71
C LYS A 218 -9.41 1.87 -5.76
N GLY A 219 -9.24 1.38 -4.53
CA GLY A 219 -10.18 1.57 -3.43
C GLY A 219 -9.97 2.91 -2.71
N PRO A 220 -10.73 3.17 -1.65
CA PRO A 220 -10.55 4.36 -0.82
C PRO A 220 -9.10 4.52 -0.38
N GLN A 221 -8.60 5.76 -0.42
CA GLN A 221 -7.18 6.06 -0.20
C GLN A 221 -6.65 5.55 1.13
N SER A 222 -7.43 5.64 2.18
CA SER A 222 -7.09 5.18 3.54
C SER A 222 -7.42 3.72 3.81
N SER A 223 -7.81 2.93 2.80
CA SER A 223 -8.10 1.51 2.99
C SER A 223 -6.87 0.62 2.78
N GLY A 224 -6.85 -0.52 3.47
CA GLY A 224 -5.85 -1.57 3.34
C GLY A 224 -6.41 -2.94 3.68
N ILE A 225 -5.66 -3.97 3.32
CA ILE A 225 -5.96 -5.36 3.61
C ILE A 225 -4.81 -5.93 4.44
N LEU A 226 -5.12 -6.51 5.58
CA LEU A 226 -4.22 -7.41 6.29
C LEU A 226 -4.83 -8.81 6.23
N CYS A 227 -4.10 -9.79 5.69
CA CYS A 227 -4.58 -11.16 5.58
C CYS A 227 -3.50 -12.17 5.98
N GLY A 228 -3.92 -13.37 6.38
CA GLY A 228 -2.99 -14.42 6.79
C GLY A 228 -3.61 -15.40 7.79
N LYS A 229 -2.83 -15.79 8.79
CA LYS A 229 -3.26 -16.76 9.81
C LYS A 229 -4.33 -16.20 10.72
N LYS A 230 -5.42 -16.95 10.87
CA LYS A 230 -6.60 -16.57 11.66
C LYS A 230 -6.26 -16.15 13.08
N LYS A 231 -5.30 -16.82 13.75
CA LYS A 231 -4.90 -16.49 15.12
C LYS A 231 -4.45 -15.02 15.29
N TYR A 232 -3.76 -14.47 14.30
CA TYR A 232 -3.32 -13.06 14.30
C TYR A 232 -4.45 -12.12 13.88
N ILE A 233 -5.22 -12.50 12.88
CA ILE A 233 -6.38 -11.70 12.43
C ILE A 233 -7.43 -11.59 13.53
N SER A 234 -7.68 -12.66 14.30
CA SER A 234 -8.57 -12.62 15.48
C SER A 234 -8.05 -11.64 16.53
N SER A 235 -6.73 -11.59 16.76
CA SER A 235 -6.12 -10.60 17.66
C SER A 235 -6.31 -9.18 17.15
N VAL A 236 -6.13 -8.94 15.85
CA VAL A 236 -6.39 -7.64 15.21
C VAL A 236 -7.84 -7.20 15.44
N ALA A 237 -8.79 -8.09 15.16
CA ALA A 237 -10.21 -7.81 15.34
C ALA A 237 -10.56 -7.49 16.81
N LEU A 238 -10.04 -8.28 17.76
CA LEU A 238 -10.25 -8.07 19.19
C LEU A 238 -9.68 -6.73 19.68
N GLN A 239 -8.49 -6.33 19.20
CA GLN A 239 -7.85 -5.06 19.54
C GLN A 239 -8.53 -3.83 18.89
N SER A 240 -9.44 -4.06 17.94
CA SER A 240 -10.16 -3.00 17.22
C SER A 240 -11.55 -2.71 17.80
N LEU A 241 -12.00 -3.51 18.76
CA LEU A 241 -13.32 -3.34 19.41
C LEU A 241 -13.38 -2.05 20.23
N ASP A 242 -14.61 -1.55 20.41
CA ASP A 242 -14.89 -0.47 21.37
C ASP A 242 -15.18 -1.06 22.76
N MET A 243 -15.15 -0.23 23.79
CA MET A 243 -15.36 -0.64 25.16
C MET A 243 -16.83 -0.73 25.58
N ASP A 244 -17.76 -0.48 24.67
CA ASP A 244 -19.21 -0.55 24.91
C ASP A 244 -19.78 -1.96 24.73
N GLU A 245 -18.93 -2.93 24.38
CA GLU A 245 -19.31 -4.34 24.30
C GLU A 245 -19.24 -5.05 25.67
N PHE A 246 -20.32 -5.71 26.07
CA PHE A 246 -20.31 -6.60 27.23
C PHE A 246 -19.96 -8.02 26.80
N PHE A 247 -18.91 -8.57 27.38
CA PHE A 247 -18.40 -9.91 27.01
C PHE A 247 -19.47 -10.99 27.08
N GLU A 248 -20.39 -10.95 28.06
CA GLU A 248 -21.42 -11.97 28.30
C GLU A 248 -22.40 -12.08 27.14
N ILE A 249 -22.80 -10.95 26.55
CA ILE A 249 -23.82 -10.90 25.48
C ILE A 249 -23.22 -10.75 24.10
N TRP A 250 -21.93 -10.43 24.00
CA TRP A 250 -21.22 -10.28 22.73
C TRP A 250 -21.04 -11.64 22.03
N ASN A 251 -21.49 -11.74 20.80
CA ASN A 251 -21.45 -12.94 19.98
C ASN A 251 -20.78 -12.67 18.64
N PRO A 252 -19.43 -12.58 18.59
CA PRO A 252 -18.72 -12.31 17.34
C PRO A 252 -18.88 -13.49 16.36
N PRO A 253 -18.90 -13.23 15.03
CA PRO A 253 -18.84 -14.29 14.05
C PRO A 253 -17.59 -15.15 14.23
N SER A 254 -17.78 -16.46 14.38
CA SER A 254 -16.72 -17.42 14.74
C SER A 254 -15.65 -17.57 13.64
N ASN A 255 -15.94 -17.20 12.39
CA ASN A 255 -14.96 -17.13 11.30
C ASN A 255 -13.91 -16.03 11.54
N LEU A 256 -14.24 -14.97 12.29
CA LEU A 256 -13.30 -13.89 12.62
C LEU A 256 -12.73 -14.05 14.04
N ILE A 257 -13.58 -14.21 15.06
CA ILE A 257 -13.18 -14.36 16.47
C ILE A 257 -13.85 -15.60 17.09
N ASP A 258 -13.04 -16.53 17.58
CA ASP A 258 -13.50 -17.67 18.36
C ASP A 258 -13.57 -17.25 19.83
N LYS A 259 -14.76 -16.90 20.31
CA LYS A 259 -15.01 -16.44 21.69
C LYS A 259 -14.54 -17.45 22.74
N SER A 260 -14.54 -18.76 22.44
CA SER A 260 -14.09 -19.79 23.39
C SER A 260 -12.60 -19.75 23.71
N LYS A 261 -11.81 -19.05 22.90
CA LYS A 261 -10.35 -18.91 23.06
C LYS A 261 -9.92 -17.62 23.75
N ILE A 262 -10.88 -16.78 24.13
CA ILE A 262 -10.61 -15.51 24.80
C ILE A 262 -11.33 -15.45 26.16
N THR A 263 -10.72 -14.76 27.11
CA THR A 263 -11.21 -14.66 28.48
C THR A 263 -11.95 -13.37 28.76
N ALA A 264 -11.69 -12.33 27.99
CA ALA A 264 -12.29 -11.00 28.10
C ALA A 264 -12.08 -10.18 26.84
N ILE A 265 -12.76 -9.05 26.74
CA ILE A 265 -12.52 -7.99 25.74
C ILE A 265 -11.56 -6.97 26.38
N PRO A 266 -10.50 -6.51 25.69
CA PRO A 266 -9.69 -5.40 26.17
C PRO A 266 -10.54 -4.12 26.23
N ARG A 267 -10.30 -3.23 27.19
CA ARG A 267 -11.02 -1.95 27.26
C ARG A 267 -10.80 -1.12 26.01
N HIS A 268 -9.54 -0.94 25.62
CA HIS A 268 -9.16 -0.47 24.29
C HIS A 268 -7.85 -1.12 23.88
N GLY A 269 -7.84 -1.83 22.77
CA GLY A 269 -6.60 -2.23 22.12
C GLY A 269 -6.05 -1.11 21.24
N ILE A 270 -4.81 -1.26 20.80
CA ILE A 270 -4.14 -0.29 19.91
C ILE A 270 -4.91 -0.07 18.59
N GLY A 271 -5.64 -1.09 18.12
CA GLY A 271 -6.45 -1.05 16.89
C GLY A 271 -7.60 -0.08 16.94
N ARG A 272 -8.09 0.29 18.14
CA ARG A 272 -9.14 1.27 18.28
C ARG A 272 -8.76 2.64 17.69
N GLY A 273 -7.49 3.00 17.76
CA GLY A 273 -6.95 4.22 17.12
C GLY A 273 -6.88 4.15 15.59
N PHE A 274 -7.01 2.95 15.01
CA PHE A 274 -6.93 2.68 13.57
C PHE A 274 -8.27 2.24 12.98
N LYS A 275 -9.38 2.70 13.54
CA LYS A 275 -10.71 2.35 13.04
C LYS A 275 -10.85 2.68 11.56
N VAL A 276 -11.55 1.82 10.82
CA VAL A 276 -11.92 2.01 9.43
C VAL A 276 -13.42 2.21 9.30
N ALA A 277 -13.86 3.15 8.47
CA ALA A 277 -15.28 3.43 8.29
C ALA A 277 -15.97 2.33 7.44
N LYS A 278 -17.27 2.10 7.69
CA LYS A 278 -18.07 1.13 6.90
C LYS A 278 -18.08 1.46 5.41
N GLU A 279 -18.06 2.74 5.07
CA GLU A 279 -17.99 3.24 3.70
C GLU A 279 -16.68 2.84 3.02
N GLU A 280 -15.56 2.91 3.75
CA GLU A 280 -14.25 2.51 3.25
C GLU A 280 -14.16 0.99 3.07
N ILE A 281 -14.76 0.21 3.99
CA ILE A 281 -14.82 -1.25 3.85
C ILE A 281 -15.63 -1.62 2.60
N ALA A 282 -16.84 -1.07 2.43
CA ALA A 282 -17.67 -1.33 1.27
C ALA A 282 -16.97 -0.91 -0.04
N GLY A 283 -16.40 0.29 -0.06
CA GLY A 283 -15.65 0.80 -1.21
C GLY A 283 -14.46 -0.09 -1.56
N LEU A 284 -13.70 -0.58 -0.57
CA LEU A 284 -12.57 -1.47 -0.80
C LEU A 284 -13.01 -2.83 -1.36
N LEU A 285 -14.08 -3.42 -0.83
CA LEU A 285 -14.58 -4.72 -1.32
C LEU A 285 -15.05 -4.65 -2.78
N VAL A 286 -15.76 -3.57 -3.14
CA VAL A 286 -16.16 -3.32 -4.52
C VAL A 286 -14.94 -3.06 -5.41
N ALA A 287 -13.98 -2.24 -4.95
CA ALA A 287 -12.75 -1.99 -5.71
C ALA A 287 -11.94 -3.27 -5.94
N LEU A 288 -11.85 -4.13 -4.93
CA LEU A 288 -11.17 -5.43 -5.06
C LEU A 288 -11.88 -6.34 -6.05
N ARG A 289 -13.23 -6.39 -6.06
CA ARG A 289 -14.02 -7.10 -7.07
C ARG A 289 -13.69 -6.59 -8.46
N VAL A 290 -13.79 -5.28 -8.69
CA VAL A 290 -13.47 -4.66 -9.97
C VAL A 290 -12.04 -4.96 -10.41
N PHE A 291 -11.08 -4.88 -9.47
CA PHE A 291 -9.67 -5.18 -9.75
C PHE A 291 -9.45 -6.61 -10.24
N ILE A 292 -10.19 -7.60 -9.69
CA ILE A 292 -10.03 -9.01 -10.05
C ILE A 292 -10.74 -9.33 -11.38
N GLU A 293 -11.92 -8.74 -11.61
CA GLU A 293 -12.76 -9.05 -12.77
C GLU A 293 -12.34 -8.29 -14.04
N LYS A 294 -11.57 -7.22 -13.89
CA LYS A 294 -11.21 -6.31 -14.97
C LYS A 294 -10.31 -6.96 -16.03
N ASP A 295 -10.56 -6.62 -17.30
CA ASP A 295 -9.63 -6.91 -18.39
C ASP A 295 -8.42 -5.96 -18.34
N ILE A 296 -7.38 -6.41 -17.65
CA ILE A 296 -6.14 -5.64 -17.46
C ILE A 296 -5.42 -5.40 -18.79
N GLU A 297 -5.42 -6.35 -19.71
CA GLU A 297 -4.74 -6.15 -21.00
C GLU A 297 -5.39 -5.02 -21.80
N SER A 298 -6.70 -4.95 -21.79
CA SER A 298 -7.45 -3.85 -22.43
C SER A 298 -7.14 -2.51 -21.75
N GLU A 299 -7.09 -2.47 -20.41
CA GLU A 299 -6.73 -1.27 -19.67
C GLU A 299 -5.32 -0.78 -20.00
N MET A 300 -4.33 -1.67 -20.03
CA MET A 300 -2.94 -1.32 -20.35
C MET A 300 -2.81 -0.83 -21.80
N LYS A 301 -3.53 -1.43 -22.76
CA LYS A 301 -3.59 -0.95 -24.14
C LYS A 301 -4.20 0.47 -24.22
N GLN A 302 -5.28 0.71 -23.50
CA GLN A 302 -5.89 2.04 -23.43
C GLN A 302 -4.96 3.08 -22.79
N ALA A 303 -4.33 2.73 -21.67
CA ALA A 303 -3.37 3.57 -21.00
C ALA A 303 -2.21 3.98 -21.93
N LYS A 304 -1.69 3.02 -22.71
CA LYS A 304 -0.64 3.29 -23.70
C LYS A 304 -1.10 4.27 -24.77
N LYS A 305 -2.31 4.09 -25.33
CA LYS A 305 -2.88 5.02 -26.33
C LYS A 305 -2.99 6.45 -25.79
N LEU A 306 -3.41 6.60 -24.53
CA LEU A 306 -3.51 7.93 -23.90
C LEU A 306 -2.13 8.57 -23.73
N LEU A 307 -1.13 7.79 -23.36
CA LEU A 307 0.26 8.29 -23.29
C LEU A 307 0.82 8.66 -24.67
N GLU A 308 0.45 7.94 -25.74
CA GLU A 308 0.88 8.24 -27.10
C GLU A 308 0.35 9.61 -27.58
N ILE A 309 -0.84 10.04 -27.12
CA ILE A 309 -1.38 11.38 -27.41
C ILE A 309 -0.47 12.44 -26.77
N ILE A 310 -0.17 12.33 -25.48
CA ILE A 310 0.71 13.27 -24.77
C ILE A 310 2.11 13.26 -25.42
N ASN A 311 2.64 12.08 -25.71
CA ASN A 311 3.96 11.93 -26.33
C ASN A 311 4.04 12.66 -27.67
N LYS A 312 3.06 12.46 -28.55
CA LYS A 312 2.99 13.12 -29.85
C LYS A 312 2.91 14.66 -29.73
N ASP A 313 2.12 15.13 -28.77
CA ASP A 313 1.96 16.56 -28.53
C ASP A 313 3.24 17.22 -28.05
N ILE A 314 3.97 16.59 -27.11
CA ILE A 314 5.26 17.10 -26.63
C ILE A 314 6.31 17.05 -27.76
N GLN A 315 6.39 15.94 -28.51
CA GLN A 315 7.32 15.80 -29.62
C GLN A 315 7.09 16.85 -30.73
N SER A 316 5.83 17.28 -30.92
CA SER A 316 5.48 18.32 -31.90
C SER A 316 6.06 19.71 -31.56
N LEU A 317 6.64 19.90 -30.36
CA LEU A 317 7.39 21.13 -30.04
C LEU A 317 8.71 21.24 -30.81
N ASN A 318 9.20 20.13 -31.37
CA ASN A 318 10.45 20.05 -32.15
C ASN A 318 11.64 20.73 -31.43
N SER A 319 11.73 20.54 -30.11
CA SER A 319 12.79 21.11 -29.26
C SER A 319 13.84 20.06 -28.96
N ASP A 320 15.10 20.40 -29.09
CA ASP A 320 16.25 19.60 -28.68
C ASP A 320 16.49 19.59 -27.15
N LYS A 321 15.81 20.49 -26.45
CA LYS A 321 15.90 20.60 -24.99
C LYS A 321 15.12 19.52 -24.23
N ILE A 322 14.14 18.85 -24.85
CA ILE A 322 13.28 17.84 -24.24
C ILE A 322 13.16 16.61 -25.14
N SER A 323 13.28 15.45 -24.55
CA SER A 323 12.94 14.17 -25.17
C SER A 323 11.91 13.40 -24.35
N THR A 324 11.18 12.52 -25.01
CA THR A 324 10.14 11.72 -24.38
C THR A 324 10.29 10.25 -24.71
N LEU A 325 10.01 9.38 -23.71
CA LEU A 325 10.09 7.93 -23.85
C LEU A 325 8.91 7.25 -23.15
N ILE A 326 8.12 6.48 -23.89
CA ILE A 326 7.14 5.58 -23.29
C ILE A 326 7.87 4.33 -22.82
N LYS A 327 7.94 4.15 -21.50
CA LYS A 327 8.54 2.98 -20.86
C LYS A 327 7.47 1.91 -20.70
N SER A 328 7.68 0.75 -21.33
CA SER A 328 6.84 -0.43 -21.09
C SER A 328 7.36 -1.19 -19.87
N PRO A 329 6.46 -1.62 -18.96
CA PRO A 329 6.87 -2.44 -17.81
C PRO A 329 7.26 -3.85 -18.22
N SER A 330 7.98 -4.55 -17.36
CA SER A 330 8.33 -5.96 -17.51
C SER A 330 7.11 -6.88 -17.38
N ASN A 331 6.17 -6.48 -16.51
CA ASN A 331 4.92 -7.23 -16.28
C ASN A 331 3.77 -6.61 -17.08
N LYS A 332 3.02 -7.46 -17.81
CA LYS A 332 1.90 -7.04 -18.67
C LYS A 332 0.74 -6.38 -17.92
N GLU A 333 0.61 -6.64 -16.63
CA GLU A 333 -0.44 -6.09 -15.78
C GLU A 333 -0.06 -4.72 -15.18
N GLN A 334 1.18 -4.26 -15.35
CA GLN A 334 1.64 -2.96 -14.88
C GLN A 334 1.41 -1.88 -15.94
N TYR A 335 1.18 -0.65 -15.47
CA TYR A 335 0.98 0.48 -16.36
C TYR A 335 2.27 0.87 -17.11
N PRO A 336 2.19 1.12 -18.43
CA PRO A 336 3.24 1.87 -19.10
C PRO A 336 3.31 3.29 -18.53
N THR A 337 4.45 3.95 -18.65
CA THR A 337 4.63 5.33 -18.21
C THR A 337 5.30 6.16 -19.29
N LEU A 338 5.09 7.49 -19.29
CA LEU A 338 5.79 8.40 -20.20
C LEU A 338 6.80 9.21 -19.40
N ASN A 339 8.07 9.04 -19.70
CA ASN A 339 9.15 9.84 -19.14
C ASN A 339 9.43 11.04 -20.04
N ILE A 340 9.55 12.21 -19.43
CA ILE A 340 9.94 13.48 -20.06
C ILE A 340 11.35 13.80 -19.55
N HIS A 341 12.34 13.66 -20.42
CA HIS A 341 13.76 13.84 -20.11
C HIS A 341 14.28 15.20 -20.55
N SER A 342 15.16 15.78 -19.77
CA SER A 342 15.97 16.92 -20.17
C SER A 342 17.29 17.00 -19.41
N GLU A 343 18.36 17.33 -20.14
CA GLU A 343 19.65 17.73 -19.59
C GLU A 343 19.81 19.27 -19.55
N ASN A 344 18.98 20.00 -20.32
CA ASN A 344 19.16 21.38 -20.66
C ASN A 344 18.20 22.35 -19.97
N ILE A 345 17.18 21.81 -19.24
CA ILE A 345 16.21 22.61 -18.48
C ILE A 345 16.13 22.14 -17.05
N ASN A 346 15.76 23.04 -16.15
CA ASN A 346 15.54 22.71 -14.73
C ASN A 346 14.18 22.03 -14.55
N LEU A 347 14.17 20.69 -14.51
CA LEU A 347 12.95 19.90 -14.33
C LEU A 347 12.30 20.10 -12.95
N PHE A 348 13.03 20.52 -11.91
CA PHE A 348 12.45 20.87 -10.61
C PHE A 348 11.57 22.11 -10.72
N GLU A 349 12.05 23.14 -11.44
CA GLU A 349 11.28 24.37 -11.68
C GLU A 349 10.09 24.11 -12.59
N LEU A 350 10.26 23.32 -13.66
CA LEU A 350 9.16 22.90 -14.53
C LEU A 350 8.09 22.16 -13.74
N SER A 351 8.46 21.19 -12.90
CA SER A 351 7.51 20.48 -12.06
C SER A 351 6.76 21.42 -11.10
N ASN A 352 7.48 22.37 -10.50
CA ASN A 352 6.88 23.36 -9.63
C ASN A 352 5.87 24.27 -10.39
N GLN A 353 6.22 24.74 -11.58
CA GLN A 353 5.33 25.54 -12.42
C GLN A 353 4.07 24.75 -12.79
N LEU A 354 4.21 23.52 -13.26
CA LEU A 354 3.08 22.63 -13.60
C LEU A 354 2.13 22.46 -12.41
N LYS A 355 2.66 22.27 -11.21
CA LYS A 355 1.85 22.14 -9.99
C LYS A 355 1.16 23.45 -9.62
N THR A 356 1.89 24.57 -9.61
CA THR A 356 1.38 25.83 -9.07
C THR A 356 0.44 26.53 -10.05
N ASN A 357 0.76 26.57 -11.33
CA ASN A 357 0.00 27.31 -12.33
C ASN A 357 -1.10 26.44 -12.95
N ASP A 358 -0.79 25.19 -13.27
CA ASP A 358 -1.66 24.36 -14.12
C ASP A 358 -2.39 23.25 -13.34
N GLY A 359 -2.02 23.00 -12.08
CA GLY A 359 -2.59 21.92 -11.29
C GLY A 359 -2.22 20.52 -11.81
N LEU A 360 -1.12 20.39 -12.57
CA LEU A 360 -0.64 19.12 -13.08
C LEU A 360 0.43 18.54 -12.15
N PHE A 361 0.16 17.40 -11.53
CA PHE A 361 1.06 16.73 -10.61
C PHE A 361 1.65 15.48 -11.27
N LEU A 362 2.88 15.58 -11.75
CA LEU A 362 3.64 14.46 -12.33
C LEU A 362 4.38 13.69 -11.22
N ASN A 363 4.85 12.49 -11.55
CA ASN A 363 5.72 11.74 -10.65
C ASN A 363 7.15 12.29 -10.73
N GLU A 364 7.67 12.67 -9.59
CA GLU A 364 8.94 13.39 -9.41
C GLU A 364 10.10 12.48 -8.98
N THR A 365 9.90 11.18 -8.84
CA THR A 365 10.94 10.25 -8.35
C THR A 365 12.17 10.18 -9.25
N GLY A 366 12.03 10.55 -10.52
CA GLY A 366 13.10 10.60 -11.50
C GLY A 366 13.83 11.94 -11.63
N LEU A 367 13.51 12.97 -10.85
CA LEU A 367 14.09 14.31 -11.01
C LEU A 367 15.63 14.34 -10.90
N ASN A 368 16.20 13.62 -9.94
CA ASN A 368 17.66 13.48 -9.81
C ASN A 368 18.30 12.72 -10.98
N GLN A 369 17.51 11.98 -11.75
CA GLN A 369 17.90 11.23 -12.95
C GLN A 369 17.48 11.97 -14.24
N LYS A 370 17.15 13.26 -14.13
CA LYS A 370 16.81 14.15 -15.24
C LYS A 370 15.54 13.78 -16.00
N PHE A 371 14.52 13.23 -15.32
CA PHE A 371 13.21 13.03 -15.93
C PHE A 371 12.04 13.24 -14.95
N LEU A 372 10.89 13.61 -15.54
CA LEU A 372 9.56 13.60 -14.91
C LEU A 372 8.74 12.49 -15.55
N THR A 373 7.85 11.85 -14.77
CA THR A 373 7.03 10.76 -15.29
C THR A 373 5.55 11.10 -15.26
N VAL A 374 4.87 10.87 -16.40
CA VAL A 374 3.40 10.85 -16.50
C VAL A 374 2.92 9.42 -16.28
N HIS A 375 2.15 9.21 -15.22
CA HIS A 375 1.48 7.94 -14.94
C HIS A 375 0.03 7.98 -15.44
N PRO A 376 -0.43 7.02 -16.25
CA PRO A 376 -1.71 7.11 -16.94
C PRO A 376 -2.93 6.71 -16.09
N MET A 377 -2.77 6.25 -14.86
CA MET A 377 -3.82 5.64 -14.02
C MET A 377 -5.10 6.49 -13.90
N ASN A 378 -4.97 7.83 -13.95
CA ASN A 378 -6.07 8.78 -13.84
C ASN A 378 -6.37 9.50 -15.17
N LEU A 379 -5.77 9.05 -16.28
CA LEU A 379 -6.11 9.53 -17.62
C LEU A 379 -7.36 8.82 -18.15
N SER A 380 -8.20 9.57 -18.84
CA SER A 380 -9.41 9.07 -19.52
C SER A 380 -9.57 9.74 -20.87
N ASN A 381 -10.47 9.23 -21.71
CA ASN A 381 -10.82 9.86 -22.99
C ASN A 381 -11.41 11.27 -22.80
N GLU A 382 -11.99 11.55 -21.64
CA GLU A 382 -12.63 12.84 -21.33
C GLU A 382 -11.60 13.91 -20.97
N ASN A 383 -10.53 13.54 -20.25
CA ASN A 383 -9.56 14.51 -19.73
C ASN A 383 -8.27 14.62 -20.55
N ILE A 384 -7.94 13.63 -21.38
CA ILE A 384 -6.64 13.53 -22.06
C ILE A 384 -6.31 14.75 -22.93
N ASN A 385 -7.24 15.23 -23.73
CA ASN A 385 -7.01 16.35 -24.65
C ASN A 385 -6.68 17.64 -23.89
N LYS A 386 -7.38 17.89 -22.78
CA LYS A 386 -7.15 19.04 -21.91
C LYS A 386 -5.79 18.94 -21.24
N ILE A 387 -5.48 17.79 -20.62
CA ILE A 387 -4.21 17.55 -19.94
C ILE A 387 -3.04 17.68 -20.91
N SER A 388 -3.12 17.04 -22.10
CA SER A 388 -2.06 17.07 -23.10
C SER A 388 -1.81 18.49 -23.60
N SER A 389 -2.87 19.24 -23.90
CA SER A 389 -2.80 20.62 -24.37
C SER A 389 -2.16 21.56 -23.34
N VAL A 390 -2.56 21.46 -22.06
CA VAL A 390 -2.00 22.26 -20.96
C VAL A 390 -0.53 21.91 -20.76
N LEU A 391 -0.20 20.63 -20.66
CA LEU A 391 1.18 20.17 -20.46
C LEU A 391 2.11 20.66 -21.59
N LYS A 392 1.66 20.54 -22.86
CA LYS A 392 2.40 21.04 -24.02
C LYS A 392 2.62 22.55 -23.96
N ALA A 393 1.58 23.31 -23.61
CA ALA A 393 1.64 24.77 -23.54
C ALA A 393 2.64 25.23 -22.47
N SER A 394 2.58 24.64 -21.28
CA SER A 394 3.46 24.96 -20.16
C SER A 394 4.92 24.61 -20.44
N ILE A 395 5.17 23.44 -21.04
CA ILE A 395 6.53 23.05 -21.47
C ILE A 395 7.06 24.06 -22.52
N LYS A 396 6.23 24.43 -23.51
CA LYS A 396 6.62 25.38 -24.55
C LYS A 396 6.97 26.75 -23.99
N GLU A 397 6.18 27.24 -23.04
CA GLU A 397 6.42 28.52 -22.37
C GLU A 397 7.70 28.46 -21.54
N PHE A 398 7.90 27.39 -20.78
CA PHE A 398 9.08 27.19 -19.96
C PHE A 398 10.38 27.20 -20.79
N ILE A 399 10.38 26.49 -21.92
CA ILE A 399 11.53 26.47 -22.86
C ILE A 399 11.82 27.86 -23.45
N LYS A 400 10.77 28.67 -23.75
CA LYS A 400 10.93 30.02 -24.32
C LYS A 400 11.52 31.01 -23.33
N ASN A 401 11.20 30.89 -22.06
CA ASN A 401 11.66 31.79 -21.02
C ASN A 401 13.11 31.56 -20.61
N GLY A 402 13.81 30.63 -21.26
CA GLY A 402 15.23 30.37 -21.09
C GLY A 402 15.60 29.58 -19.82
N ASN A 403 14.62 28.99 -19.18
CA ASN A 403 14.77 28.17 -17.97
C ASN A 403 15.08 26.72 -18.31
#